data_05cd371d52a7b8b943b66dd0b2045702
#
_entry.id   05cd371d52a7b8b943b66dd0b2045702
#
_cell.length_a   1.000
_cell.length_b   1.000
_cell.length_c   1.000
_cell.angle_alpha   90.00
_cell.angle_beta   90.00
_cell.angle_gamma   90.00
#
_symmetry.space_group_name_H-M   'P 1'
#
loop_
_entity.id
_entity.type
_entity.pdbx_description
1 polymer ?
#
loop_
_entity_poly.entity_id
_entity_poly.type
_entity_poly.pdbx_seq_one_letter_code
_entity_poly.pdbx_strand_id
1 'polypeptide(L)'
;VSDHPTDFVGSVEEAITSSLKAKMPDAVVEVSGGGGHYKIAVVSTAFAGKSMLESQRLVLSTIKHLINGANPPVHAVDSLTTRTP
;
A
#
# COMPACT_ATOMS: atom_id res chain seq x y z
N VAL A 1 -16.13 9.86 -6.75
CA VAL A 1 -16.16 10.82 -5.65
C VAL A 1 -15.87 10.11 -4.35
N SER A 2 -14.96 10.66 -3.60
CA SER A 2 -14.63 10.12 -2.28
C SER A 2 -15.72 10.47 -1.28
N ASP A 3 -16.17 9.49 -0.50
CA ASP A 3 -17.21 9.69 0.49
C ASP A 3 -16.67 9.97 1.89
N HIS A 4 -15.37 9.89 2.09
CA HIS A 4 -14.77 10.21 3.37
C HIS A 4 -13.85 11.43 3.28
N PRO A 5 -13.75 12.21 4.37
CA PRO A 5 -12.92 13.41 4.36
C PRO A 5 -11.43 13.03 4.27
N THR A 6 -10.75 13.61 3.30
CA THR A 6 -9.31 13.47 3.16
C THR A 6 -8.79 14.66 2.35
N ASP A 7 -7.55 15.04 2.60
CA ASP A 7 -6.87 16.08 1.82
C ASP A 7 -6.25 15.50 0.55
N PHE A 8 -6.32 14.20 0.37
CA PHE A 8 -5.73 13.54 -0.78
C PHE A 8 -6.55 13.81 -2.05
N VAL A 9 -5.87 14.15 -3.13
CA VAL A 9 -6.47 14.39 -4.44
C VAL A 9 -5.99 13.32 -5.40
N GLY A 10 -6.91 12.67 -6.11
CA GLY A 10 -6.62 11.63 -7.08
C GLY A 10 -7.00 10.24 -6.59
N SER A 11 -6.52 9.22 -7.30
CA SER A 11 -6.79 7.84 -6.96
C SER A 11 -5.85 7.35 -5.85
N VAL A 12 -6.44 6.89 -4.76
CA VAL A 12 -5.70 6.31 -3.64
C VAL A 12 -5.03 5.00 -4.07
N GLU A 13 -5.71 4.20 -4.87
CA GLU A 13 -5.15 2.94 -5.37
C GLU A 13 -3.92 3.19 -6.25
N GLU A 14 -3.97 4.20 -7.11
CA GLU A 14 -2.82 4.58 -7.93
C GLU A 14 -1.67 5.09 -7.08
N ALA A 15 -1.97 5.87 -6.04
CA ALA A 15 -0.93 6.39 -5.15
C ALA A 15 -0.23 5.25 -4.39
N ILE A 16 -0.98 4.27 -3.91
CA ILE A 16 -0.41 3.08 -3.27
C ILE A 16 0.48 2.32 -4.25
N THR A 17 -0.05 2.05 -5.44
CA THR A 17 0.68 1.31 -6.48
C THR A 17 1.95 2.03 -6.91
N SER A 18 1.87 3.33 -7.17
CA SER A 18 3.01 4.13 -7.60
C SER A 18 4.09 4.20 -6.54
N SER A 19 3.70 4.36 -5.28
CA SER A 19 4.65 4.40 -4.16
C SER A 19 5.40 3.08 -4.02
N LEU A 20 4.68 1.97 -4.14
CA LEU A 20 5.29 0.65 -4.02
C LEU A 20 6.21 0.33 -5.19
N LYS A 21 5.81 0.68 -6.41
CA LYS A 21 6.65 0.47 -7.60
C LYS A 21 7.87 1.37 -7.62
N ALA A 22 7.80 2.56 -7.06
CA ALA A 22 8.95 3.43 -6.93
C ALA A 22 10.02 2.81 -6.02
N LYS A 23 9.59 2.14 -4.95
CA LYS A 23 10.49 1.46 -4.02
C LYS A 23 10.95 0.10 -4.55
N MET A 24 10.05 -0.61 -5.20
CA MET A 24 10.27 -1.97 -5.73
C MET A 24 9.85 -1.99 -7.20
N PRO A 25 10.76 -1.63 -8.13
CA PRO A 25 10.39 -1.48 -9.55
C PRO A 25 9.85 -2.75 -10.21
N ASP A 26 10.22 -3.93 -9.71
CA ASP A 26 9.73 -5.21 -10.23
C ASP A 26 8.37 -5.61 -9.66
N ALA A 27 7.84 -4.86 -8.70
CA ALA A 27 6.65 -5.28 -7.97
C ALA A 27 5.42 -5.38 -8.85
N VAL A 28 4.67 -6.46 -8.65
CA VAL A 28 3.30 -6.58 -9.13
C VAL A 28 2.41 -6.27 -7.94
N VAL A 29 1.60 -5.23 -8.07
CA VAL A 29 0.79 -4.70 -6.98
C VAL A 29 -0.68 -4.80 -7.34
N GLU A 30 -1.48 -5.37 -6.45
CA GLU A 30 -2.93 -5.39 -6.57
C GLU A 30 -3.51 -4.69 -5.36
N VAL A 31 -4.36 -3.70 -5.59
CA VAL A 31 -5.02 -2.93 -4.55
C VAL A 31 -6.51 -2.98 -4.80
N SER A 32 -7.28 -3.28 -3.77
CA SER A 32 -8.74 -3.23 -3.84
C SER A 32 -9.28 -2.62 -2.56
N GLY A 33 -10.53 -2.17 -2.61
CA GLY A 33 -11.19 -1.57 -1.47
C GLY A 33 -11.75 -0.19 -1.79
N GLY A 34 -11.97 0.59 -0.75
CA GLY A 34 -12.51 1.93 -0.85
C GLY A 34 -12.92 2.45 0.52
N GLY A 35 -13.33 3.71 0.59
CA GLY A 35 -13.74 4.32 1.84
C GLY A 35 -12.65 4.36 2.90
N GLY A 36 -11.38 4.38 2.49
CA GLY A 36 -10.25 4.38 3.40
C GLY A 36 -9.77 3.01 3.85
N HIS A 37 -10.46 1.93 3.45
CA HIS A 37 -10.11 0.55 3.78
C HIS A 37 -9.62 -0.18 2.55
N TYR A 38 -8.41 -0.71 2.58
CA TYR A 38 -7.77 -1.30 1.41
C TYR A 38 -7.18 -2.68 1.70
N LYS A 39 -7.21 -3.51 0.66
CA LYS A 39 -6.51 -4.81 0.63
C LYS A 39 -5.40 -4.68 -0.39
N ILE A 40 -4.19 -5.07 0.00
CA ILE A 40 -3.00 -4.90 -0.82
C ILE A 40 -2.29 -6.24 -0.95
N ALA A 41 -1.92 -6.59 -2.18
CA ALA A 41 -1.10 -7.76 -2.47
C ALA A 41 0.11 -7.32 -3.28
N VAL A 42 1.29 -7.71 -2.85
CA VAL A 42 2.56 -7.33 -3.51
C VAL A 42 3.42 -8.56 -3.75
N VAL A 43 3.86 -8.70 -4.98
CA VAL A 43 4.83 -9.73 -5.38
C VAL A 43 6.09 -9.02 -5.83
N SER A 44 7.23 -9.31 -5.20
CA SER A 44 8.49 -8.67 -5.54
C SER A 44 9.68 -9.51 -5.11
N THR A 45 10.75 -9.46 -5.87
CA THR A 45 12.03 -10.06 -5.50
C THR A 45 12.62 -9.40 -4.25
N ALA A 46 12.18 -8.19 -3.92
CA ALA A 46 12.64 -7.48 -2.72
C ALA A 46 12.33 -8.23 -1.42
N PHE A 47 11.37 -9.16 -1.46
CA PHE A 47 11.01 -9.95 -0.27
C PHE A 47 11.86 -11.20 -0.07
N ALA A 48 12.74 -11.51 -1.02
CA ALA A 48 13.60 -12.68 -0.92
C ALA A 48 14.50 -12.60 0.34
N GLY A 49 14.52 -13.66 1.12
CA GLY A 49 15.30 -13.71 2.35
C GLY A 49 14.71 -12.96 3.53
N LYS A 50 13.53 -12.36 3.38
CA LYS A 50 12.85 -11.63 4.45
C LYS A 50 11.76 -12.50 5.08
N SER A 51 11.55 -12.31 6.37
CA SER A 51 10.38 -12.88 7.05
C SER A 51 9.10 -12.19 6.54
N MET A 52 7.95 -12.80 6.82
CA MET A 52 6.68 -12.18 6.50
C MET A 52 6.55 -10.81 7.18
N LEU A 53 6.96 -10.72 8.45
CA LEU A 53 6.88 -9.47 9.19
C LEU A 53 7.75 -8.38 8.56
N GLU A 54 8.99 -8.73 8.17
CA GLU A 54 9.89 -7.78 7.52
C GLU A 54 9.33 -7.31 6.18
N SER A 55 8.76 -8.23 5.39
CA SER A 55 8.15 -7.91 4.11
C SER A 55 6.97 -6.97 4.27
N GLN A 56 6.11 -7.25 5.24
CA GLN A 56 4.95 -6.39 5.51
C GLN A 56 5.37 -5.02 6.02
N ARG A 57 6.39 -4.95 6.86
CA ARG A 57 6.93 -3.68 7.33
C ARG A 57 7.50 -2.85 6.19
N LEU A 58 8.16 -3.49 5.23
CA LEU A 58 8.67 -2.79 4.06
C LEU A 58 7.54 -2.13 3.27
N VAL A 59 6.46 -2.86 3.02
CA VAL A 59 5.30 -2.33 2.31
C VAL A 59 4.67 -1.17 3.10
N LEU A 60 4.39 -1.39 4.38
CA LEU A 60 3.72 -0.37 5.19
C LEU A 60 4.57 0.90 5.36
N SER A 61 5.88 0.75 5.53
CA SER A 61 6.75 1.92 5.62
C SER A 61 6.81 2.72 4.32
N THR A 62 6.69 2.03 3.20
CA THR A 62 6.72 2.66 1.87
C THR A 62 5.48 3.52 1.63
N ILE A 63 4.33 3.11 2.16
CA ILE A 63 3.07 3.86 2.00
C ILE A 63 2.68 4.63 3.27
N LYS A 64 3.59 4.77 4.21
CA LYS A 64 3.33 5.44 5.48
C LYS A 64 2.76 6.85 5.30
N HIS A 65 3.21 7.58 4.30
CA HIS A 65 2.72 8.93 4.02
C HIS A 65 1.24 8.97 3.61
N LEU A 66 0.68 7.82 3.21
CA LEU A 66 -0.74 7.71 2.85
C LEU A 66 -1.61 7.27 4.04
N ILE A 67 -0.98 6.79 5.11
CA ILE A 67 -1.67 6.27 6.28
C ILE A 67 -1.65 7.28 7.44
N ASN A 68 -0.57 8.04 7.56
CA ASN A 68 -0.39 9.01 8.64
C ASN A 68 -0.95 10.36 8.27
N GLY A 69 -1.26 11.16 9.29
CA GLY A 69 -1.77 12.51 9.13
C GLY A 69 -3.14 12.66 9.77
N ALA A 70 -3.70 13.86 9.71
CA ALA A 70 -4.99 14.15 10.33
C ALA A 70 -6.15 13.51 9.56
N ASN A 71 -6.07 13.51 8.21
CA ASN A 71 -7.11 12.95 7.35
C ASN A 71 -6.44 12.09 6.27
N PRO A 72 -5.88 10.93 6.65
CA PRO A 72 -5.16 10.12 5.67
C PRO A 72 -6.10 9.48 4.65
N PRO A 73 -5.68 9.33 3.39
CA PRO A 73 -6.48 8.65 2.38
C PRO A 73 -6.64 7.16 2.68
N VAL A 74 -5.69 6.55 3.38
CA VAL A 74 -5.75 5.16 3.82
C VAL A 74 -5.97 5.14 5.33
N HIS A 75 -7.18 4.78 5.77
CA HIS A 75 -7.49 4.66 7.19
C HIS A 75 -7.00 3.33 7.75
N ALA A 76 -7.14 2.26 6.96
CA ALA A 76 -6.75 0.93 7.38
C ALA A 76 -6.35 0.07 6.20
N VAL A 77 -5.37 -0.80 6.43
CA VAL A 77 -5.02 -1.87 5.51
C VAL A 77 -5.64 -3.13 6.08
N ASP A 78 -6.76 -3.54 5.50
CA ASP A 78 -7.55 -4.67 6.01
C ASP A 78 -6.88 -6.01 5.74
N SER A 79 -6.08 -6.08 4.67
CA SER A 79 -5.36 -7.29 4.30
C SER A 79 -4.09 -6.89 3.57
N LEU A 80 -2.99 -7.54 3.90
CA LEU A 80 -1.71 -7.32 3.25
C LEU A 80 -1.04 -8.67 3.02
N THR A 81 -0.80 -9.00 1.76
CA THR A 81 -0.04 -10.20 1.40
C THR A 81 1.22 -9.78 0.65
N THR A 82 2.32 -10.45 0.97
CA THR A 82 3.61 -10.23 0.34
C THR A 82 4.23 -11.57 -0.01
N ARG A 83 4.80 -11.66 -1.20
CA ARG A 83 5.49 -12.88 -1.61
C ARG A 83 6.49 -12.60 -2.72
N THR A 84 7.43 -13.51 -2.89
CA THR A 84 8.35 -13.51 -4.03
C THR A 84 7.66 -14.13 -5.25
N PRO A 85 8.11 -13.75 -6.45
CA PRO A 85 7.58 -14.34 -7.69
C PRO A 85 7.85 -15.83 -7.77
#